data_86a59eae1dab016386c056d2af13c428
#
_entry.id   86a59eae1dab016386c056d2af13c428
#
_cell.length_a   1.000
_cell.length_b   1.000
_cell.length_c   1.000
_cell.angle_alpha   90.00
_cell.angle_beta   90.00
_cell.angle_gamma   90.00
#
_symmetry.space_group_name_H-M   'P 1'
#
loop_
_entity.id
_entity.type
_entity.pdbx_description
1 polymer ?
#
loop_
_entity_poly.entity_id
_entity_poly.type
_entity_poly.pdbx_seq_one_letter_code
_entity_poly.pdbx_strand_id
1 'polypeptide(L)'
;QVTGKVVDAMGELPGVSVVVKGTTNGTITTLDGSFKLDNVKSSDILQFSFVGYKTQEIKVGNQKTFNVTLQEDAQALDEVVVVAVGYGDVKRRDLTGAIGKANMSDLTKTPINNVAETLGGRIAGVQVSSTDGGLGDNFNIVIRGAGSLTQSTAPLYVIDGFPSETSGMSALNPNDIESIDVLKDASATAIYGSRGANGVVIITTKKGKAGKATLTYNGSVSVSKVKNTMDMMNGYDFVNLQKEIMEGNTKEVDGEKVDEFAYYYLKDGITLDDYKNFKSYDWQDEVYRTAISHNHYVGLSGGSDKMDYSASLSYSNQQGVIINSDLSRYQGRFNFNQRINKSIKINANANFASNVQNGPNPSTAETTVSNSLMYSVWGYRPVSPSGSDLLAELYDSDVDMSNDYRFNPVLSAKNEFRRTTTNHLQANLGVEWEIIKNLKFKTTAGYTGRDIKREEFNGSQTSTGNTHPSNTRSKGINAFLRQQETRNYLNENTLS
;
A
#
# COMPACT_ATOMS: atom_id res chain seq x y z
N GLN A 1 16.23 51.04 -13.65
CA GLN A 1 17.00 50.05 -14.36
C GLN A 1 18.28 49.76 -13.60
N VAL A 2 18.59 48.47 -13.44
CA VAL A 2 19.86 47.96 -12.89
C VAL A 2 20.52 47.02 -13.87
N THR A 3 21.84 47.02 -13.87
CA THR A 3 22.68 46.18 -14.71
C THR A 3 23.76 45.53 -13.85
N GLY A 4 24.41 44.50 -14.32
CA GLY A 4 25.52 43.93 -13.59
C GLY A 4 26.08 42.69 -14.23
N LYS A 5 27.05 42.07 -13.54
CA LYS A 5 27.70 40.85 -13.94
C LYS A 5 27.74 39.87 -12.75
N VAL A 6 27.47 38.60 -13.05
CA VAL A 6 27.55 37.52 -12.04
C VAL A 6 28.70 36.60 -12.43
N VAL A 7 29.57 36.34 -11.47
CA VAL A 7 30.76 35.50 -11.65
C VAL A 7 30.86 34.48 -10.50
N ASP A 8 31.69 33.47 -10.68
CA ASP A 8 32.16 32.59 -9.61
C ASP A 8 33.70 32.57 -9.52
N ALA A 9 34.27 31.59 -8.85
CA ALA A 9 35.70 31.41 -8.72
C ALA A 9 36.41 31.02 -10.06
N MET A 10 35.65 30.54 -11.05
CA MET A 10 36.16 30.07 -12.34
C MET A 10 35.92 31.06 -13.50
N GLY A 11 35.04 32.05 -13.29
CA GLY A 11 34.75 33.08 -14.30
C GLY A 11 33.30 33.53 -14.36
N GLU A 12 32.85 33.85 -15.58
CA GLU A 12 31.47 34.32 -15.79
C GLU A 12 30.43 33.20 -15.66
N LEU A 13 29.31 33.48 -14.96
CA LEU A 13 28.20 32.55 -14.70
C LEU A 13 27.00 32.88 -15.61
N PRO A 14 26.77 32.15 -16.71
CA PRO A 14 25.56 32.25 -17.49
C PRO A 14 24.40 31.54 -16.86
N GLY A 15 23.15 32.01 -17.10
CA GLY A 15 21.93 31.32 -16.67
C GLY A 15 21.54 31.58 -15.21
N VAL A 16 22.19 32.47 -14.47
CA VAL A 16 21.84 32.86 -13.12
C VAL A 16 20.50 33.59 -13.15
N SER A 17 19.55 33.17 -12.34
CA SER A 17 18.27 33.87 -12.14
C SER A 17 18.46 35.08 -11.25
N VAL A 18 18.08 36.26 -11.73
CA VAL A 18 18.12 37.54 -11.02
C VAL A 18 16.67 38.05 -10.91
N VAL A 19 16.11 38.05 -9.71
CA VAL A 19 14.68 38.37 -9.48
C VAL A 19 14.56 39.41 -8.38
N VAL A 20 13.61 40.33 -8.51
CA VAL A 20 13.19 41.21 -7.40
C VAL A 20 12.40 40.38 -6.40
N LYS A 21 12.93 40.20 -5.19
CA LYS A 21 12.36 39.34 -4.14
C LYS A 21 10.89 39.65 -3.90
N GLY A 22 10.06 38.58 -3.94
CA GLY A 22 8.60 38.69 -3.74
C GLY A 22 7.81 39.18 -4.94
N THR A 23 8.42 39.28 -6.13
CA THR A 23 7.74 39.66 -7.37
C THR A 23 8.07 38.69 -8.52
N THR A 24 7.36 38.84 -9.64
CA THR A 24 7.65 38.12 -10.89
C THR A 24 8.62 38.87 -11.80
N ASN A 25 9.14 40.03 -11.36
CA ASN A 25 10.08 40.83 -12.14
C ASN A 25 11.50 40.23 -12.03
N GLY A 26 11.98 39.61 -13.09
CA GLY A 26 13.26 38.94 -13.12
C GLY A 26 13.85 38.78 -14.51
N THR A 27 15.13 38.43 -14.59
CA THR A 27 15.90 38.12 -15.79
C THR A 27 16.87 37.00 -15.51
N ILE A 28 17.56 36.50 -16.56
CA ILE A 28 18.66 35.53 -16.44
C ILE A 28 19.93 36.14 -17.00
N THR A 29 21.09 35.73 -16.49
CA THR A 29 22.38 36.19 -17.01
C THR A 29 22.67 35.59 -18.39
N THR A 30 23.27 36.40 -19.24
CA THR A 30 23.74 36.04 -20.60
C THR A 30 25.03 35.22 -20.54
N LEU A 31 25.53 34.78 -21.69
CA LEU A 31 26.73 33.90 -21.80
C LEU A 31 28.00 34.51 -21.17
N ASP A 32 28.07 35.83 -21.08
CA ASP A 32 29.16 36.57 -20.45
C ASP A 32 28.88 36.94 -18.99
N GLY A 33 27.85 36.32 -18.38
CA GLY A 33 27.45 36.57 -17.01
C GLY A 33 26.72 37.89 -16.77
N SER A 34 26.46 38.72 -17.82
CA SER A 34 25.83 40.03 -17.66
C SER A 34 24.30 39.90 -17.54
N PHE A 35 23.70 40.84 -16.83
CA PHE A 35 22.24 40.94 -16.70
C PHE A 35 21.78 42.39 -16.78
N LYS A 36 20.51 42.57 -17.16
CA LYS A 36 19.81 43.85 -17.17
C LYS A 36 18.38 43.60 -16.69
N LEU A 37 17.96 44.40 -15.69
CA LEU A 37 16.61 44.30 -15.12
C LEU A 37 16.02 45.69 -15.04
N ASP A 38 14.84 45.87 -15.65
CA ASP A 38 14.07 47.13 -15.62
C ASP A 38 13.09 47.14 -14.45
N ASN A 39 12.49 48.31 -14.18
CA ASN A 39 11.46 48.51 -13.17
C ASN A 39 11.87 48.09 -11.75
N VAL A 40 13.11 48.40 -11.34
CA VAL A 40 13.62 48.11 -10.00
C VAL A 40 13.67 49.42 -9.22
N LYS A 41 13.16 49.41 -7.98
CA LYS A 41 13.13 50.54 -7.03
C LYS A 41 14.32 50.44 -6.07
N SER A 42 14.70 51.59 -5.47
CA SER A 42 15.79 51.62 -4.48
C SER A 42 15.48 50.84 -3.19
N SER A 43 14.20 50.60 -2.90
CA SER A 43 13.78 49.80 -1.74
C SER A 43 13.87 48.28 -1.96
N ASP A 44 14.01 47.84 -3.22
CA ASP A 44 13.92 46.45 -3.60
C ASP A 44 15.16 45.66 -3.21
N ILE A 45 15.00 44.34 -3.11
CA ILE A 45 16.07 43.36 -2.88
C ILE A 45 16.18 42.50 -4.11
N LEU A 46 17.37 42.46 -4.72
CA LEU A 46 17.67 41.53 -5.79
C LEU A 46 18.10 40.18 -5.20
N GLN A 47 17.51 39.13 -5.67
CA GLN A 47 17.84 37.76 -5.33
C GLN A 47 18.52 37.09 -6.52
N PHE A 48 19.74 36.61 -6.30
CA PHE A 48 20.55 35.87 -7.27
C PHE A 48 20.55 34.39 -6.92
N SER A 49 20.07 33.54 -7.79
CA SER A 49 20.02 32.10 -7.58
C SER A 49 20.45 31.31 -8.80
N PHE A 50 21.27 30.27 -8.56
CA PHE A 50 21.72 29.34 -9.57
C PHE A 50 21.88 27.95 -8.96
N VAL A 51 21.65 26.91 -9.76
CA VAL A 51 21.76 25.51 -9.28
C VAL A 51 23.19 25.22 -8.87
N GLY A 52 23.39 24.77 -7.61
CA GLY A 52 24.72 24.49 -7.07
C GLY A 52 25.39 25.68 -6.37
N TYR A 53 24.73 26.81 -6.25
CA TYR A 53 25.27 28.02 -5.60
C TYR A 53 24.37 28.53 -4.49
N LYS A 54 24.96 29.16 -3.47
CA LYS A 54 24.22 29.83 -2.38
C LYS A 54 23.47 31.03 -2.94
N THR A 55 22.15 31.04 -2.69
CA THR A 55 21.33 32.18 -3.04
C THR A 55 21.81 33.44 -2.30
N GLN A 56 22.09 34.51 -3.02
CA GLN A 56 22.54 35.78 -2.46
C GLN A 56 21.48 36.87 -2.64
N GLU A 57 21.24 37.65 -1.60
CA GLU A 57 20.28 38.75 -1.60
C GLU A 57 21.01 40.08 -1.40
N ILE A 58 20.77 41.06 -2.28
CA ILE A 58 21.43 42.37 -2.25
C ILE A 58 20.35 43.45 -2.35
N LYS A 59 20.37 44.39 -1.38
CA LYS A 59 19.48 45.57 -1.39
C LYS A 59 19.96 46.54 -2.47
N VAL A 60 19.05 47.04 -3.30
CA VAL A 60 19.35 47.88 -4.45
C VAL A 60 19.95 49.25 -4.01
N GLY A 61 19.29 49.96 -3.09
CA GLY A 61 19.74 51.26 -2.64
C GLY A 61 19.89 52.26 -3.79
N ASN A 62 21.03 52.94 -3.83
CA ASN A 62 21.36 53.92 -4.89
C ASN A 62 22.25 53.32 -6.01
N GLN A 63 22.58 52.06 -5.92
CA GLN A 63 23.45 51.39 -6.91
C GLN A 63 22.66 51.04 -8.18
N LYS A 64 23.29 51.26 -9.32
CA LYS A 64 22.74 50.90 -10.63
C LYS A 64 23.47 49.74 -11.30
N THR A 65 24.68 49.43 -10.80
CA THR A 65 25.52 48.36 -11.34
C THR A 65 25.92 47.41 -10.21
N PHE A 66 25.75 46.10 -10.41
CA PHE A 66 26.01 45.06 -9.43
C PHE A 66 27.00 44.04 -10.01
N ASN A 67 28.14 43.88 -9.36
CA ASN A 67 29.06 42.76 -9.62
C ASN A 67 28.92 41.79 -8.44
N VAL A 68 28.40 40.60 -8.74
CA VAL A 68 28.06 39.60 -7.75
C VAL A 68 28.90 38.36 -7.96
N THR A 69 29.60 37.94 -6.92
CA THR A 69 30.31 36.66 -6.93
C THR A 69 29.49 35.65 -6.14
N LEU A 70 28.96 34.65 -6.84
CA LEU A 70 28.22 33.53 -6.18
C LEU A 70 29.23 32.52 -5.64
N GLN A 71 28.98 32.08 -4.43
CA GLN A 71 29.74 31.01 -3.82
C GLN A 71 29.03 29.68 -4.08
N GLU A 72 29.81 28.66 -4.47
CA GLU A 72 29.30 27.30 -4.57
C GLU A 72 28.69 26.87 -3.25
N ASP A 73 27.50 26.30 -3.31
CA ASP A 73 26.88 25.67 -2.16
C ASP A 73 27.43 24.26 -2.02
N ALA A 74 28.55 24.12 -1.33
CA ALA A 74 29.18 22.84 -1.05
C ALA A 74 28.21 21.88 -0.31
N GLN A 75 27.11 22.37 0.28
CA GLN A 75 26.06 21.52 0.84
C GLN A 75 25.08 21.02 -0.24
N ALA A 76 24.93 21.72 -1.37
CA ALA A 76 24.07 21.25 -2.46
C ALA A 76 24.74 20.17 -3.34
N LEU A 77 26.08 20.04 -3.28
CA LEU A 77 26.83 19.00 -4.00
C LEU A 77 27.10 17.74 -3.20
N ASP A 78 26.78 17.72 -1.91
CA ASP A 78 26.97 16.57 -1.02
C ASP A 78 25.65 16.05 -0.39
N GLU A 79 24.60 15.93 -1.17
CA GLU A 79 23.66 14.87 -0.88
C GLU A 79 24.32 13.55 -1.35
N VAL A 80 25.37 13.16 -0.62
CA VAL A 80 25.94 11.82 -0.70
C VAL A 80 24.81 10.92 -0.22
N VAL A 81 24.01 10.44 -1.16
CA VAL A 81 23.00 9.41 -0.87
C VAL A 81 23.79 8.18 -0.40
N VAL A 82 23.91 8.08 0.89
CA VAL A 82 24.51 6.93 1.56
C VAL A 82 23.40 5.89 1.66
N VAL A 83 23.61 4.76 1.01
CA VAL A 83 22.73 3.60 1.17
C VAL A 83 23.33 2.79 2.29
N ALA A 84 22.57 2.59 3.37
CA ALA A 84 22.93 1.65 4.43
C ALA A 84 22.89 0.23 3.84
N VAL A 85 24.01 -0.28 3.39
CA VAL A 85 24.14 -1.62 2.82
C VAL A 85 24.77 -2.52 3.88
N GLY A 86 23.96 -3.35 4.50
CA GLY A 86 24.39 -4.30 5.53
C GLY A 86 25.00 -3.60 6.73
N TYR A 87 26.29 -3.88 7.02
CA TYR A 87 26.97 -3.39 8.21
C TYR A 87 27.72 -2.06 8.02
N GLY A 88 27.61 -1.42 6.87
CA GLY A 88 28.31 -0.17 6.57
C GLY A 88 27.50 0.80 5.74
N ASP A 89 27.83 2.07 5.87
CA ASP A 89 27.33 3.13 5.01
C ASP A 89 28.21 3.17 3.75
N VAL A 90 27.68 2.75 2.61
CA VAL A 90 28.40 2.81 1.33
C VAL A 90 27.81 3.94 0.49
N LYS A 91 28.69 4.78 -0.08
CA LYS A 91 28.26 5.80 -1.03
C LYS A 91 27.62 5.09 -2.22
N ARG A 92 26.44 5.53 -2.63
CA ARG A 92 25.69 4.91 -3.74
C ARG A 92 26.52 4.78 -5.03
N ARG A 93 27.39 5.75 -5.29
CA ARG A 93 28.31 5.73 -6.44
C ARG A 93 29.34 4.58 -6.39
N ASP A 94 29.62 4.06 -5.20
CA ASP A 94 30.62 3.01 -4.96
C ASP A 94 29.99 1.61 -5.02
N LEU A 95 28.64 1.54 -5.15
CA LEU A 95 27.91 0.29 -5.35
C LEU A 95 27.92 -0.07 -6.84
N THR A 96 28.69 -1.08 -7.21
CA THR A 96 28.85 -1.56 -8.60
C THR A 96 27.68 -2.38 -9.12
N GLY A 97 26.69 -2.70 -8.27
CA GLY A 97 25.53 -3.52 -8.62
C GLY A 97 24.36 -2.75 -9.24
N ALA A 98 23.48 -3.44 -9.96
CA ALA A 98 22.24 -2.85 -10.49
C ALA A 98 21.23 -2.54 -9.37
N ILE A 99 21.11 -1.26 -9.03
CA ILE A 99 20.18 -0.74 -8.03
C ILE A 99 19.03 -0.02 -8.72
N GLY A 100 17.79 -0.44 -8.41
CA GLY A 100 16.58 0.28 -8.81
C GLY A 100 16.15 1.24 -7.70
N LYS A 101 15.86 2.51 -8.02
CA LYS A 101 15.32 3.49 -7.07
C LYS A 101 13.90 3.87 -7.45
N ALA A 102 13.00 3.88 -6.48
CA ALA A 102 11.68 4.49 -6.61
C ALA A 102 11.72 5.94 -6.11
N ASN A 103 11.20 6.86 -6.91
CA ASN A 103 11.11 8.26 -6.53
C ASN A 103 9.84 8.48 -5.69
N MET A 104 10.00 8.69 -4.39
CA MET A 104 8.88 8.86 -3.47
C MET A 104 8.07 10.14 -3.71
N SER A 105 8.69 11.21 -4.24
CA SER A 105 7.97 12.46 -4.54
C SER A 105 6.88 12.29 -5.62
N ASP A 106 7.09 11.36 -6.55
CA ASP A 106 6.10 11.04 -7.57
C ASP A 106 5.06 10.02 -7.07
N LEU A 107 5.46 9.20 -6.12
CA LEU A 107 4.60 8.18 -5.52
C LEU A 107 3.54 8.81 -4.60
N THR A 108 3.90 9.80 -3.81
CA THR A 108 2.98 10.46 -2.85
C THR A 108 1.96 11.41 -3.50
N LYS A 109 2.06 11.66 -4.82
CA LYS A 109 1.05 12.45 -5.57
C LYS A 109 -0.28 11.72 -5.77
N THR A 110 -0.28 10.41 -5.67
CA THR A 110 -1.49 9.58 -5.71
C THR A 110 -1.79 9.03 -4.32
N PRO A 111 -3.07 8.88 -3.92
CA PRO A 111 -3.41 8.20 -2.68
C PRO A 111 -2.92 6.75 -2.76
N ILE A 112 -1.91 6.42 -1.98
CA ILE A 112 -1.31 5.09 -1.94
C ILE A 112 -1.72 4.42 -0.64
N ASN A 113 -2.32 3.27 -0.74
CA ASN A 113 -2.78 2.49 0.40
C ASN A 113 -1.75 1.45 0.85
N ASN A 114 -0.86 1.04 -0.06
CA ASN A 114 0.18 0.05 0.22
C ASN A 114 1.49 0.41 -0.48
N VAL A 115 2.59 0.36 0.27
CA VAL A 115 3.94 0.64 -0.25
C VAL A 115 4.31 -0.32 -1.40
N ALA A 116 3.87 -1.59 -1.34
CA ALA A 116 4.16 -2.57 -2.38
C ALA A 116 3.58 -2.20 -3.76
N GLU A 117 2.37 -1.65 -3.77
CA GLU A 117 1.71 -1.17 -5.00
C GLU A 117 2.57 -0.14 -5.73
N THR A 118 3.31 0.68 -4.98
CA THR A 118 4.13 1.75 -5.53
C THR A 118 5.31 1.26 -6.36
N LEU A 119 5.75 0.04 -6.13
CA LEU A 119 6.91 -0.54 -6.82
C LEU A 119 6.55 -1.13 -8.19
N GLY A 120 5.27 -1.47 -8.40
CA GLY A 120 4.79 -2.08 -9.64
C GLY A 120 4.98 -1.17 -10.85
N GLY A 121 5.64 -1.67 -11.91
CA GLY A 121 5.88 -0.94 -13.16
C GLY A 121 6.86 0.23 -13.09
N ARG A 122 7.44 0.53 -11.90
CA ARG A 122 8.35 1.68 -11.70
C ARG A 122 9.80 1.29 -11.56
N ILE A 123 10.09 0.06 -11.22
CA ILE A 123 11.45 -0.45 -11.09
C ILE A 123 11.63 -1.60 -12.07
N ALA A 124 12.49 -1.44 -13.06
CA ALA A 124 12.78 -2.49 -14.03
C ALA A 124 13.21 -3.80 -13.33
N GLY A 125 12.62 -4.93 -13.75
CA GLY A 125 12.88 -6.26 -13.16
C GLY A 125 12.24 -6.50 -11.79
N VAL A 126 11.32 -5.65 -11.33
CA VAL A 126 10.48 -5.87 -10.16
C VAL A 126 9.05 -6.08 -10.65
N GLN A 127 8.52 -7.26 -10.38
CA GLN A 127 7.13 -7.62 -10.62
C GLN A 127 6.38 -7.55 -9.31
N VAL A 128 5.24 -6.87 -9.32
CA VAL A 128 4.32 -6.79 -8.19
C VAL A 128 2.97 -7.31 -8.64
N SER A 129 2.46 -8.29 -7.96
CA SER A 129 1.13 -8.85 -8.22
C SER A 129 0.31 -8.91 -6.93
N SER A 130 -0.96 -8.61 -7.05
CA SER A 130 -1.97 -8.86 -6.01
C SER A 130 -2.60 -10.23 -6.28
N THR A 131 -2.97 -10.96 -5.25
CA THR A 131 -3.55 -12.31 -5.40
C THR A 131 -4.99 -12.22 -5.91
N ASP A 132 -5.83 -11.43 -5.26
CA ASP A 132 -7.27 -11.35 -5.51
C ASP A 132 -7.87 -9.95 -5.31
N GLY A 133 -7.04 -8.95 -5.03
CA GLY A 133 -7.48 -7.55 -4.88
C GLY A 133 -8.29 -7.28 -3.62
N GLY A 134 -8.28 -8.19 -2.65
CA GLY A 134 -8.91 -7.99 -1.35
C GLY A 134 -8.28 -6.87 -0.54
N LEU A 135 -9.06 -6.25 0.34
CA LEU A 135 -8.52 -5.23 1.24
C LEU A 135 -7.46 -5.83 2.17
N GLY A 136 -6.29 -5.20 2.21
CA GLY A 136 -5.18 -5.66 3.07
C GLY A 136 -4.43 -6.87 2.56
N ASP A 137 -4.69 -7.33 1.33
CA ASP A 137 -3.97 -8.41 0.72
C ASP A 137 -2.47 -8.15 0.65
N ASN A 138 -1.71 -9.24 0.76
CA ASN A 138 -0.29 -9.19 0.57
C ASN A 138 0.02 -9.12 -0.93
N PHE A 139 0.83 -8.13 -1.30
CA PHE A 139 1.40 -8.08 -2.63
C PHE A 139 2.57 -9.06 -2.72
N ASN A 140 2.57 -9.84 -3.76
CA ASN A 140 3.70 -10.69 -4.10
C ASN A 140 4.71 -9.87 -4.91
N ILE A 141 5.89 -9.65 -4.34
CA ILE A 141 6.99 -8.95 -5.02
C ILE A 141 8.02 -9.97 -5.43
N VAL A 142 8.33 -10.01 -6.72
CA VAL A 142 9.33 -10.89 -7.30
C VAL A 142 10.37 -10.05 -8.05
N ILE A 143 11.65 -10.28 -7.75
CA ILE A 143 12.77 -9.57 -8.37
C ILE A 143 13.46 -10.51 -9.36
N ARG A 144 13.53 -10.11 -10.65
CA ARG A 144 14.14 -10.87 -11.76
C ARG A 144 13.55 -12.26 -11.99
N GLY A 145 12.29 -12.48 -11.59
CA GLY A 145 11.59 -13.75 -11.75
C GLY A 145 11.69 -14.65 -10.50
N ALA A 146 10.89 -15.72 -10.51
CA ALA A 146 10.82 -16.65 -9.41
C ALA A 146 12.10 -17.50 -9.36
N GLY A 147 12.84 -17.44 -8.26
CA GLY A 147 14.05 -18.24 -8.03
C GLY A 147 13.78 -19.68 -7.59
N SER A 148 12.55 -20.01 -7.18
CA SER A 148 12.16 -21.35 -6.70
C SER A 148 10.73 -21.68 -7.10
N LEU A 149 10.45 -22.95 -7.36
CA LEU A 149 9.12 -23.48 -7.60
C LEU A 149 8.40 -23.92 -6.31
N THR A 150 9.15 -24.17 -5.25
CA THR A 150 8.60 -24.78 -4.01
C THR A 150 8.83 -23.93 -2.77
N GLN A 151 9.74 -22.94 -2.83
CA GLN A 151 10.10 -22.06 -1.71
C GLN A 151 9.60 -20.63 -1.97
N SER A 152 9.55 -19.83 -0.90
CA SER A 152 9.20 -18.41 -0.99
C SER A 152 10.14 -17.68 -1.96
N THR A 153 9.56 -16.90 -2.87
CA THR A 153 10.27 -16.03 -3.81
C THR A 153 10.32 -14.57 -3.34
N ALA A 154 9.79 -14.30 -2.14
CA ALA A 154 9.75 -12.96 -1.57
C ALA A 154 11.16 -12.42 -1.30
N PRO A 155 11.45 -11.15 -1.61
CA PRO A 155 12.72 -10.51 -1.29
C PRO A 155 12.87 -10.28 0.22
N LEU A 156 14.09 -10.06 0.66
CA LEU A 156 14.37 -9.56 2.01
C LEU A 156 14.04 -8.07 2.08
N TYR A 157 13.33 -7.65 3.10
CA TYR A 157 13.11 -6.23 3.38
C TYR A 157 14.09 -5.75 4.45
N VAL A 158 14.70 -4.59 4.22
CA VAL A 158 15.59 -3.94 5.18
C VAL A 158 15.07 -2.53 5.44
N ILE A 159 14.59 -2.29 6.65
CA ILE A 159 14.00 -1.01 7.04
C ILE A 159 14.96 -0.29 7.98
N ASP A 160 15.46 0.87 7.56
CA ASP A 160 16.45 1.67 8.30
C ASP A 160 17.68 0.85 8.77
N GLY A 161 18.11 -0.11 7.93
CA GLY A 161 19.23 -1.01 8.21
C GLY A 161 18.87 -2.29 8.97
N PHE A 162 17.60 -2.50 9.33
CA PHE A 162 17.15 -3.71 10.02
C PHE A 162 16.49 -4.70 9.06
N PRO A 163 16.99 -5.94 8.98
CA PRO A 163 16.35 -6.99 8.22
C PRO A 163 14.98 -7.32 8.82
N SER A 164 13.95 -7.23 8.02
CA SER A 164 12.58 -7.56 8.38
C SER A 164 12.05 -8.62 7.42
N GLU A 165 11.39 -9.62 7.93
CA GLU A 165 10.68 -10.57 7.09
C GLU A 165 9.40 -9.94 6.53
N THR A 166 8.81 -10.57 5.54
CA THR A 166 7.74 -10.14 4.61
C THR A 166 6.66 -9.18 5.16
N SER A 167 6.43 -9.14 6.46
CA SER A 167 5.37 -8.34 7.09
C SER A 167 5.75 -6.90 7.46
N GLY A 168 7.05 -6.56 7.41
CA GLY A 168 7.51 -5.24 7.86
C GLY A 168 7.03 -4.09 6.97
N MET A 169 6.86 -4.35 5.67
CA MET A 169 6.43 -3.31 4.73
C MET A 169 4.97 -2.89 4.91
N SER A 170 4.09 -3.81 5.29
CA SER A 170 2.69 -3.50 5.56
C SER A 170 2.48 -2.65 6.84
N ALA A 171 3.50 -2.59 7.71
CA ALA A 171 3.48 -1.78 8.91
C ALA A 171 3.90 -0.33 8.69
N LEU A 172 4.48 0.00 7.52
CA LEU A 172 4.96 1.34 7.20
C LEU A 172 3.89 2.18 6.49
N ASN A 173 3.82 3.45 6.87
CA ASN A 173 3.04 4.43 6.12
C ASN A 173 3.89 4.96 4.96
N PRO A 174 3.35 5.04 3.72
CA PRO A 174 4.07 5.60 2.57
C PRO A 174 4.60 7.01 2.81
N ASN A 175 3.90 7.83 3.61
CA ASN A 175 4.32 9.19 3.95
C ASN A 175 5.59 9.24 4.81
N ASP A 176 5.93 8.15 5.51
CA ASP A 176 7.15 8.05 6.32
C ASP A 176 8.38 7.65 5.50
N ILE A 177 8.21 7.23 4.26
CA ILE A 177 9.31 6.73 3.43
C ILE A 177 10.01 7.86 2.71
N GLU A 178 11.34 7.87 2.77
CA GLU A 178 12.20 8.79 2.02
C GLU A 178 12.66 8.18 0.70
N SER A 179 13.14 6.92 0.72
CA SER A 179 13.53 6.19 -0.48
C SER A 179 13.29 4.70 -0.37
N ILE A 180 13.11 4.07 -1.52
CA ILE A 180 13.12 2.61 -1.68
C ILE A 180 14.16 2.27 -2.74
N ASP A 181 15.15 1.50 -2.33
CA ASP A 181 16.23 1.01 -3.19
C ASP A 181 16.13 -0.52 -3.28
N VAL A 182 16.22 -1.06 -4.50
CA VAL A 182 16.10 -2.50 -4.76
C VAL A 182 17.43 -3.04 -5.26
N LEU A 183 18.06 -3.90 -4.44
CA LEU A 183 19.28 -4.62 -4.80
C LEU A 183 18.90 -5.91 -5.55
N LYS A 184 19.36 -6.01 -6.79
CA LYS A 184 18.96 -7.11 -7.70
C LYS A 184 20.11 -8.08 -7.98
N ASP A 185 21.35 -7.65 -7.82
CA ASP A 185 22.53 -8.43 -8.17
C ASP A 185 23.11 -9.16 -6.95
N ALA A 186 23.66 -10.35 -7.18
CA ALA A 186 24.27 -11.17 -6.15
C ALA A 186 25.39 -10.43 -5.41
N SER A 187 26.20 -9.61 -6.08
CA SER A 187 27.25 -8.79 -5.47
C SER A 187 26.70 -7.78 -4.48
N ALA A 188 25.59 -7.13 -4.80
CA ALA A 188 24.93 -6.15 -3.92
C ALA A 188 24.19 -6.83 -2.75
N THR A 189 23.67 -8.05 -2.94
CA THR A 189 22.93 -8.80 -1.91
C THR A 189 23.79 -9.70 -1.05
N ALA A 190 25.07 -9.96 -1.43
CA ALA A 190 25.99 -10.87 -0.75
C ALA A 190 26.14 -10.59 0.76
N ILE A 191 26.08 -9.32 1.15
CA ILE A 191 26.18 -8.88 2.54
C ILE A 191 25.05 -9.41 3.43
N TYR A 192 23.90 -9.76 2.83
CA TYR A 192 22.74 -10.35 3.52
C TYR A 192 22.74 -11.88 3.47
N GLY A 193 23.78 -12.49 2.88
CA GLY A 193 23.95 -13.94 2.78
C GLY A 193 22.79 -14.61 2.04
N SER A 194 22.42 -15.81 2.45
CA SER A 194 21.33 -16.60 1.85
C SER A 194 19.97 -15.90 1.92
N ARG A 195 19.74 -15.04 2.90
CA ARG A 195 18.50 -14.26 3.02
C ARG A 195 18.30 -13.27 1.85
N GLY A 196 19.38 -12.83 1.22
CA GLY A 196 19.36 -11.93 0.06
C GLY A 196 19.19 -12.62 -1.29
N ALA A 197 19.05 -13.95 -1.34
CA ALA A 197 19.03 -14.74 -2.59
C ALA A 197 17.94 -14.31 -3.58
N ASN A 198 16.76 -13.87 -3.09
CA ASN A 198 15.63 -13.40 -3.90
C ASN A 198 15.67 -11.86 -4.14
N GLY A 199 16.80 -11.21 -3.84
CA GLY A 199 16.94 -9.76 -3.87
C GLY A 199 16.64 -9.11 -2.52
N VAL A 200 16.97 -7.83 -2.41
CA VAL A 200 16.78 -7.06 -1.17
C VAL A 200 16.10 -5.73 -1.49
N VAL A 201 15.06 -5.41 -0.75
CA VAL A 201 14.36 -4.12 -0.79
C VAL A 201 14.77 -3.31 0.43
N ILE A 202 15.52 -2.25 0.22
CA ILE A 202 15.98 -1.33 1.27
C ILE A 202 15.00 -0.17 1.34
N ILE A 203 14.41 0.04 2.49
CA ILE A 203 13.49 1.13 2.77
C ILE A 203 14.16 2.07 3.75
N THR A 204 14.41 3.29 3.30
CA THR A 204 14.90 4.37 4.15
C THR A 204 13.74 5.27 4.51
N THR A 205 13.58 5.54 5.79
CA THR A 205 12.49 6.36 6.27
C THR A 205 12.95 7.79 6.54
N LYS A 206 12.00 8.73 6.50
CA LYS A 206 12.26 10.15 6.75
C LYS A 206 12.82 10.36 8.15
N LYS A 207 13.93 11.09 8.24
CA LYS A 207 14.60 11.52 9.48
C LYS A 207 14.32 12.98 9.74
N GLY A 208 14.54 13.41 10.96
CA GLY A 208 14.54 14.83 11.28
C GLY A 208 15.72 15.54 10.60
N LYS A 209 15.55 16.82 10.31
CA LYS A 209 16.63 17.69 9.82
C LYS A 209 16.95 18.74 10.87
N ALA A 210 18.22 19.16 10.96
CA ALA A 210 18.63 20.27 11.83
C ALA A 210 17.83 21.52 11.47
N GLY A 211 17.26 22.18 12.46
CA GLY A 211 16.44 23.36 12.29
C GLY A 211 15.16 23.34 13.13
N LYS A 212 14.23 24.24 12.78
CA LYS A 212 12.94 24.33 13.47
C LYS A 212 12.11 23.07 13.28
N ALA A 213 11.37 22.67 14.29
CA ALA A 213 10.41 21.58 14.21
C ALA A 213 9.36 21.87 13.13
N THR A 214 9.10 20.88 12.28
CA THR A 214 8.11 20.94 11.21
C THR A 214 6.98 19.99 11.53
N LEU A 215 5.75 20.49 11.56
CA LEU A 215 4.52 19.71 11.65
C LEU A 215 3.93 19.57 10.26
N THR A 216 3.63 18.34 9.86
CA THR A 216 3.02 18.02 8.56
C THR A 216 1.70 17.30 8.79
N TYR A 217 0.66 17.70 8.08
CA TYR A 217 -0.60 16.97 8.00
C TYR A 217 -0.92 16.63 6.55
N ASN A 218 -1.24 15.36 6.29
CA ASN A 218 -1.74 14.89 5.01
C ASN A 218 -3.07 14.18 5.23
N GLY A 219 -4.12 14.64 4.54
CA GLY A 219 -5.42 14.02 4.55
C GLY A 219 -5.90 13.73 3.14
N SER A 220 -6.56 12.60 2.94
CA SER A 220 -7.19 12.25 1.66
C SER A 220 -8.50 11.52 1.86
N VAL A 221 -9.42 11.74 0.95
CA VAL A 221 -10.69 11.00 0.81
C VAL A 221 -10.72 10.45 -0.60
N SER A 222 -11.10 9.18 -0.74
CA SER A 222 -11.26 8.53 -2.03
C SER A 222 -12.61 7.84 -2.13
N VAL A 223 -13.15 7.83 -3.35
CA VAL A 223 -14.39 7.15 -3.70
C VAL A 223 -14.07 6.09 -4.74
N SER A 224 -14.42 4.84 -4.46
CA SER A 224 -14.16 3.70 -5.32
C SER A 224 -15.47 3.01 -5.72
N LYS A 225 -15.57 2.63 -6.98
CA LYS A 225 -16.70 1.87 -7.52
C LYS A 225 -16.16 0.81 -8.49
N VAL A 226 -16.82 -0.33 -8.56
CA VAL A 226 -16.55 -1.34 -9.61
C VAL A 226 -16.88 -0.71 -10.96
N LYS A 227 -15.90 -0.74 -11.88
CA LYS A 227 -16.03 -0.11 -13.20
C LYS A 227 -16.74 -1.00 -14.19
N ASN A 228 -16.37 -2.28 -14.22
CA ASN A 228 -16.90 -3.25 -15.17
C ASN A 228 -17.49 -4.41 -14.38
N THR A 229 -18.72 -4.75 -14.68
CA THR A 229 -19.43 -5.94 -14.20
C THR A 229 -19.56 -6.93 -15.35
N MET A 230 -19.85 -8.19 -15.05
CA MET A 230 -20.15 -9.20 -16.05
C MET A 230 -21.61 -9.05 -16.48
N ASP A 231 -21.89 -9.24 -17.77
CA ASP A 231 -23.24 -9.33 -18.25
C ASP A 231 -23.89 -10.62 -17.74
N MET A 232 -24.91 -10.49 -16.92
CA MET A 232 -25.63 -11.61 -16.31
C MET A 232 -26.97 -11.82 -17.00
N MET A 233 -27.43 -13.08 -17.00
CA MET A 233 -28.76 -13.41 -17.51
C MET A 233 -29.83 -12.79 -16.61
N ASN A 234 -30.86 -12.22 -17.22
CA ASN A 234 -32.08 -11.88 -16.51
C ASN A 234 -32.90 -13.12 -16.17
N GLY A 235 -33.95 -12.96 -15.36
CA GLY A 235 -34.77 -14.09 -14.88
C GLY A 235 -35.38 -14.91 -16.01
N TYR A 236 -35.89 -14.26 -17.04
CA TYR A 236 -36.52 -14.96 -18.18
C TYR A 236 -35.49 -15.76 -19.00
N ASP A 237 -34.36 -15.18 -19.32
CA ASP A 237 -33.31 -15.87 -20.09
C ASP A 237 -32.70 -17.01 -19.28
N PHE A 238 -32.55 -16.85 -17.97
CA PHE A 238 -32.09 -17.90 -17.07
C PHE A 238 -33.07 -19.10 -17.07
N VAL A 239 -34.39 -18.86 -16.96
CA VAL A 239 -35.38 -19.95 -16.95
C VAL A 239 -35.49 -20.62 -18.33
N ASN A 240 -35.32 -19.89 -19.42
CA ASN A 240 -35.21 -20.53 -20.76
C ASN A 240 -33.99 -21.46 -20.85
N LEU A 241 -32.83 -21.05 -20.34
CA LEU A 241 -31.66 -21.90 -20.28
C LEU A 241 -31.91 -23.16 -19.40
N GLN A 242 -32.60 -22.99 -18.25
CA GLN A 242 -32.95 -24.15 -17.42
C GLN A 242 -33.90 -25.12 -18.17
N LYS A 243 -34.83 -24.61 -18.96
CA LYS A 243 -35.69 -25.42 -19.81
C LYS A 243 -34.91 -26.23 -20.81
N GLU A 244 -33.91 -25.63 -21.46
CA GLU A 244 -33.04 -26.35 -22.42
C GLU A 244 -32.21 -27.42 -21.72
N ILE A 245 -31.65 -27.11 -20.51
CA ILE A 245 -30.84 -28.04 -19.74
C ILE A 245 -31.65 -29.25 -19.24
N MET A 246 -32.92 -29.03 -18.88
CA MET A 246 -33.80 -30.04 -18.31
C MET A 246 -34.66 -30.74 -19.36
N GLU A 247 -34.49 -30.41 -20.65
CA GLU A 247 -35.29 -31.02 -21.75
C GLU A 247 -35.18 -32.53 -21.73
N GLY A 248 -36.33 -33.21 -21.62
CA GLY A 248 -36.43 -34.68 -21.58
C GLY A 248 -36.08 -35.30 -20.24
N ASN A 249 -35.67 -34.52 -19.23
CA ASN A 249 -35.46 -35.03 -17.89
C ASN A 249 -36.79 -35.25 -17.15
N THR A 250 -36.81 -36.28 -16.32
CA THR A 250 -37.96 -36.59 -15.47
C THR A 250 -37.53 -36.77 -14.04
N LYS A 251 -38.36 -36.26 -13.13
CA LYS A 251 -38.22 -36.43 -11.67
C LYS A 251 -39.31 -37.37 -11.17
N GLU A 252 -38.96 -38.25 -10.26
CA GLU A 252 -39.94 -39.12 -9.58
C GLU A 252 -40.52 -38.38 -8.35
N VAL A 253 -41.82 -38.20 -8.35
CA VAL A 253 -42.57 -37.56 -7.27
C VAL A 253 -43.75 -38.45 -6.94
N ASP A 254 -43.86 -38.93 -5.68
CA ASP A 254 -44.89 -39.84 -5.19
C ASP A 254 -45.07 -41.11 -6.05
N GLY A 255 -43.97 -41.56 -6.68
CA GLY A 255 -43.98 -42.76 -7.53
C GLY A 255 -44.35 -42.51 -9.01
N GLU A 256 -44.63 -41.27 -9.38
CA GLU A 256 -44.92 -40.86 -10.75
C GLU A 256 -43.75 -40.07 -11.36
N LYS A 257 -43.48 -40.27 -12.64
CA LYS A 257 -42.48 -39.50 -13.38
C LYS A 257 -43.12 -38.22 -13.93
N VAL A 258 -42.66 -37.09 -13.46
CA VAL A 258 -43.09 -35.78 -13.93
C VAL A 258 -41.94 -35.12 -14.70
N ASP A 259 -42.27 -34.18 -15.59
CA ASP A 259 -41.28 -33.35 -16.28
C ASP A 259 -40.52 -32.50 -15.25
N GLU A 260 -39.18 -32.59 -15.24
CA GLU A 260 -38.34 -31.97 -14.23
C GLU A 260 -38.42 -30.44 -14.30
N PHE A 261 -38.44 -29.85 -15.51
CA PHE A 261 -38.56 -28.42 -15.67
C PHE A 261 -39.92 -27.90 -15.17
N ALA A 262 -41.01 -28.59 -15.56
CA ALA A 262 -42.35 -28.21 -15.13
C ALA A 262 -42.51 -28.34 -13.61
N TYR A 263 -41.92 -29.34 -13.00
CA TYR A 263 -41.92 -29.54 -11.57
C TYR A 263 -41.28 -28.39 -10.79
N TYR A 264 -40.15 -27.84 -11.27
CA TYR A 264 -39.44 -26.77 -10.58
C TYR A 264 -39.91 -25.38 -10.98
N TYR A 265 -40.28 -25.13 -12.25
CA TYR A 265 -40.48 -23.79 -12.77
C TYR A 265 -41.89 -23.48 -13.23
N LEU A 266 -42.79 -24.45 -13.37
CA LEU A 266 -44.17 -24.25 -13.81
C LEU A 266 -45.21 -24.64 -12.75
N LYS A 267 -44.86 -24.58 -11.48
CA LYS A 267 -45.76 -24.86 -10.35
C LYS A 267 -46.90 -23.84 -10.26
N ASP A 268 -48.00 -24.24 -9.66
CA ASP A 268 -49.12 -23.37 -9.26
C ASP A 268 -49.70 -22.50 -10.41
N GLY A 269 -49.58 -22.99 -11.64
CA GLY A 269 -50.11 -22.31 -12.83
C GLY A 269 -49.20 -21.24 -13.40
N ILE A 270 -47.99 -21.10 -12.88
CA ILE A 270 -46.96 -20.22 -13.44
C ILE A 270 -46.57 -20.72 -14.84
N THR A 271 -46.49 -19.79 -15.77
CA THR A 271 -46.05 -20.02 -17.14
C THR A 271 -44.68 -19.42 -17.41
N LEU A 272 -44.02 -19.84 -18.50
CA LEU A 272 -42.75 -19.28 -18.88
C LEU A 272 -42.79 -17.76 -19.14
N ASP A 273 -43.95 -17.25 -19.62
CA ASP A 273 -44.13 -15.83 -19.89
C ASP A 273 -44.26 -14.98 -18.63
N ASP A 274 -44.68 -15.55 -17.50
CA ASP A 274 -44.75 -14.85 -16.22
C ASP A 274 -43.37 -14.39 -15.73
N TYR A 275 -42.32 -15.14 -16.08
CA TYR A 275 -40.93 -14.79 -15.73
C TYR A 275 -40.43 -13.49 -16.38
N LYS A 276 -41.11 -12.97 -17.42
CA LYS A 276 -40.82 -11.64 -17.97
C LYS A 276 -41.21 -10.52 -17.02
N ASN A 277 -42.14 -10.80 -16.10
CA ASN A 277 -42.66 -9.82 -15.15
C ASN A 277 -42.18 -10.04 -13.71
N PHE A 278 -41.55 -11.20 -13.43
CA PHE A 278 -41.01 -11.47 -12.12
C PHE A 278 -39.79 -10.60 -11.86
N LYS A 279 -39.55 -10.24 -10.61
CA LYS A 279 -38.38 -9.48 -10.20
C LYS A 279 -37.12 -10.31 -10.44
N SER A 280 -36.26 -9.79 -11.28
CA SER A 280 -34.96 -10.36 -11.57
C SER A 280 -33.85 -9.60 -10.83
N TYR A 281 -32.88 -10.31 -10.28
CA TYR A 281 -31.78 -9.77 -9.50
C TYR A 281 -30.47 -9.88 -10.29
N ASP A 282 -29.74 -8.77 -10.45
CA ASP A 282 -28.30 -8.81 -10.67
C ASP A 282 -27.61 -8.77 -9.32
N TRP A 283 -27.07 -9.89 -8.92
CA TRP A 283 -26.41 -10.02 -7.62
C TRP A 283 -25.15 -9.18 -7.49
N GLN A 284 -24.56 -8.76 -8.61
CA GLN A 284 -23.46 -7.83 -8.61
C GLN A 284 -23.89 -6.44 -8.10
N ASP A 285 -25.06 -5.97 -8.54
CA ASP A 285 -25.62 -4.67 -8.07
C ASP A 285 -25.99 -4.73 -6.57
N GLU A 286 -26.42 -5.89 -6.07
CA GLU A 286 -26.81 -6.06 -4.68
C GLU A 286 -25.61 -6.21 -3.74
N VAL A 287 -24.48 -6.73 -4.23
CA VAL A 287 -23.27 -6.99 -3.44
C VAL A 287 -22.25 -5.87 -3.57
N TYR A 288 -22.20 -5.19 -4.71
CA TYR A 288 -21.27 -4.07 -4.89
C TYR A 288 -21.85 -2.77 -4.35
N ARG A 289 -20.95 -1.96 -3.82
CA ARG A 289 -21.29 -0.61 -3.35
C ARG A 289 -20.27 0.42 -3.80
N THR A 290 -20.65 1.68 -3.77
CA THR A 290 -19.69 2.78 -3.79
C THR A 290 -19.02 2.84 -2.43
N ALA A 291 -17.70 2.68 -2.42
CA ALA A 291 -16.88 2.66 -1.21
C ALA A 291 -16.22 4.02 -0.98
N ILE A 292 -16.30 4.53 0.25
CA ILE A 292 -15.66 5.78 0.66
C ILE A 292 -14.54 5.44 1.61
N SER A 293 -13.33 5.87 1.27
CA SER A 293 -12.13 5.63 2.09
C SER A 293 -11.51 6.97 2.48
N HIS A 294 -10.91 7.03 3.66
CA HIS A 294 -10.21 8.21 4.12
C HIS A 294 -8.90 7.85 4.82
N ASN A 295 -7.93 8.74 4.72
CA ASN A 295 -6.62 8.60 5.33
C ASN A 295 -6.21 9.93 5.98
N HIS A 296 -5.62 9.84 7.19
CA HIS A 296 -5.09 10.96 7.93
C HIS A 296 -3.70 10.63 8.43
N TYR A 297 -2.77 11.53 8.20
CA TYR A 297 -1.38 11.41 8.62
C TYR A 297 -0.93 12.71 9.28
N VAL A 298 -0.29 12.59 10.44
CA VAL A 298 0.36 13.70 11.14
C VAL A 298 1.81 13.32 11.37
N GLY A 299 2.73 14.16 10.94
CA GLY A 299 4.17 13.98 11.12
C GLY A 299 4.80 15.19 11.80
N LEU A 300 5.67 14.95 12.76
CA LEU A 300 6.51 15.94 13.44
C LEU A 300 7.97 15.56 13.22
N SER A 301 8.78 16.48 12.73
CA SER A 301 10.21 16.24 12.57
C SER A 301 11.00 17.50 12.91
N GLY A 302 12.20 17.31 13.43
CA GLY A 302 13.09 18.42 13.79
C GLY A 302 14.44 17.90 14.26
N GLY A 303 15.30 18.83 14.63
CA GLY A 303 16.61 18.45 15.14
C GLY A 303 17.56 19.62 15.35
N SER A 304 18.77 19.29 15.73
CA SER A 304 19.93 20.16 15.86
C SER A 304 21.16 19.46 15.27
N ASP A 305 22.32 20.09 15.34
CA ASP A 305 23.58 19.46 14.88
C ASP A 305 23.94 18.19 15.67
N LYS A 306 23.35 17.98 16.85
CA LYS A 306 23.65 16.85 17.73
C LYS A 306 22.54 15.82 17.81
N MET A 307 21.31 16.16 17.44
CA MET A 307 20.19 15.24 17.49
C MET A 307 19.20 15.52 16.37
N ASP A 308 18.55 14.49 15.91
CA ASP A 308 17.36 14.57 15.06
C ASP A 308 16.28 13.61 15.54
N TYR A 309 15.03 13.99 15.29
CA TYR A 309 13.88 13.17 15.63
C TYR A 309 12.81 13.30 14.57
N SER A 310 12.07 12.22 14.39
CA SER A 310 10.81 12.22 13.66
C SER A 310 9.79 11.34 14.37
N ALA A 311 8.56 11.79 14.41
CA ALA A 311 7.44 11.02 14.93
C ALA A 311 6.25 11.18 14.00
N SER A 312 5.49 10.12 13.78
CA SER A 312 4.26 10.17 12.98
C SER A 312 3.17 9.31 13.57
N LEU A 313 1.94 9.72 13.31
CA LEU A 313 0.72 8.96 13.58
C LEU A 313 -0.15 8.99 12.33
N SER A 314 -0.74 7.87 12.01
CA SER A 314 -1.70 7.79 10.92
C SER A 314 -2.88 6.88 11.24
N TYR A 315 -4.02 7.25 10.68
CA TYR A 315 -5.23 6.46 10.67
C TYR A 315 -5.78 6.42 9.26
N SER A 316 -6.12 5.24 8.79
CA SER A 316 -6.85 5.06 7.54
C SER A 316 -8.00 4.07 7.72
N ASN A 317 -9.13 4.38 7.08
CA ASN A 317 -10.23 3.45 6.91
C ASN A 317 -10.50 3.31 5.42
N GLN A 318 -10.41 2.08 4.93
CA GLN A 318 -10.66 1.70 3.55
C GLN A 318 -11.93 0.86 3.52
N GLN A 319 -13.00 1.40 2.96
CA GLN A 319 -14.17 0.60 2.66
C GLN A 319 -13.95 -0.22 1.40
N GLY A 320 -14.36 -1.49 1.42
CA GLY A 320 -14.38 -2.34 0.23
C GLY A 320 -15.58 -2.06 -0.65
N VAL A 321 -15.43 -2.31 -1.94
CA VAL A 321 -16.52 -2.25 -2.91
C VAL A 321 -17.54 -3.37 -2.74
N ILE A 322 -17.21 -4.41 -1.99
CA ILE A 322 -18.12 -5.47 -1.54
C ILE A 322 -18.74 -5.05 -0.21
N ILE A 323 -20.06 -5.24 -0.05
CA ILE A 323 -20.76 -4.95 1.20
C ILE A 323 -20.09 -5.65 2.39
N ASN A 324 -20.22 -5.03 3.58
CA ASN A 324 -19.70 -5.56 4.84
C ASN A 324 -18.18 -5.81 4.87
N SER A 325 -17.40 -5.14 4.01
CA SER A 325 -15.95 -5.25 4.00
C SER A 325 -15.28 -3.90 4.24
N ASP A 326 -14.30 -3.88 5.16
CA ASP A 326 -13.48 -2.70 5.45
C ASP A 326 -12.12 -3.10 6.03
N LEU A 327 -11.18 -2.16 5.94
CA LEU A 327 -9.85 -2.25 6.55
C LEU A 327 -9.56 -0.96 7.30
N SER A 328 -9.45 -1.04 8.61
CA SER A 328 -8.97 0.05 9.46
C SER A 328 -7.51 -0.17 9.81
N ARG A 329 -6.70 0.88 9.66
CA ARG A 329 -5.26 0.82 9.92
C ARG A 329 -4.84 1.97 10.83
N TYR A 330 -4.18 1.63 11.92
CA TYR A 330 -3.57 2.56 12.87
C TYR A 330 -2.07 2.36 12.82
N GLN A 331 -1.30 3.41 12.61
CA GLN A 331 0.15 3.32 12.54
C GLN A 331 0.79 4.44 13.35
N GLY A 332 1.89 4.12 14.01
CA GLY A 332 2.69 5.08 14.73
C GLY A 332 4.16 4.79 14.52
N ARG A 333 4.96 5.83 14.36
CA ARG A 333 6.38 5.72 14.17
C ARG A 333 7.13 6.74 15.00
N PHE A 334 8.28 6.33 15.49
CA PHE A 334 9.23 7.19 16.19
C PHE A 334 10.65 6.85 15.72
N ASN A 335 11.42 7.89 15.42
CA ASN A 335 12.83 7.78 15.10
C ASN A 335 13.59 8.88 15.86
N PHE A 336 14.68 8.49 16.48
CA PHE A 336 15.52 9.38 17.26
C PHE A 336 17.00 9.03 17.05
N ASN A 337 17.79 10.03 16.70
CA ASN A 337 19.23 9.92 16.57
C ASN A 337 19.90 10.97 17.43
N GLN A 338 20.86 10.57 18.24
CA GLN A 338 21.60 11.45 19.14
C GLN A 338 23.09 11.21 18.99
N ARG A 339 23.81 12.29 18.75
CA ARG A 339 25.28 12.32 18.86
C ARG A 339 25.63 12.78 20.26
N ILE A 340 26.03 11.85 21.13
CA ILE A 340 26.39 12.15 22.52
C ILE A 340 27.66 12.99 22.56
N ASN A 341 28.66 12.58 21.78
CA ASN A 341 29.92 13.30 21.57
C ASN A 341 30.47 12.99 20.17
N LYS A 342 31.72 13.33 19.89
CA LYS A 342 32.35 13.08 18.58
C LYS A 342 32.48 11.59 18.26
N SER A 343 32.56 10.74 19.27
CA SER A 343 32.84 9.29 19.13
C SER A 343 31.60 8.42 19.35
N ILE A 344 30.54 8.89 20.00
CA ILE A 344 29.36 8.05 20.36
C ILE A 344 28.10 8.62 19.72
N LYS A 345 27.41 7.76 18.98
CA LYS A 345 26.08 8.00 18.42
C LYS A 345 25.11 6.93 18.92
N ILE A 346 23.89 7.34 19.22
CA ILE A 346 22.76 6.46 19.57
C ILE A 346 21.66 6.70 18.56
N ASN A 347 21.06 5.61 18.08
CA ASN A 347 19.87 5.64 17.27
C ASN A 347 18.80 4.74 17.87
N ALA A 348 17.58 5.21 17.93
CA ALA A 348 16.42 4.47 18.37
C ALA A 348 15.29 4.64 17.38
N ASN A 349 14.64 3.58 16.98
CA ASN A 349 13.42 3.65 16.18
C ASN A 349 12.39 2.65 16.68
N ALA A 350 11.12 3.01 16.51
CA ALA A 350 9.99 2.15 16.80
C ALA A 350 8.91 2.38 15.76
N ASN A 351 8.34 1.28 15.26
CA ASN A 351 7.20 1.28 14.36
C ASN A 351 6.11 0.40 14.95
N PHE A 352 4.91 0.92 15.02
CA PHE A 352 3.72 0.19 15.43
C PHE A 352 2.68 0.25 14.33
N ALA A 353 2.00 -0.86 14.07
CA ALA A 353 0.83 -0.91 13.20
C ALA A 353 -0.21 -1.87 13.76
N SER A 354 -1.48 -1.47 13.69
CA SER A 354 -2.63 -2.33 13.97
C SER A 354 -3.58 -2.26 12.78
N ASN A 355 -3.76 -3.38 12.11
CA ASN A 355 -4.65 -3.54 10.97
C ASN A 355 -5.85 -4.38 11.39
N VAL A 356 -7.05 -3.85 11.23
CA VAL A 356 -8.31 -4.55 11.51
C VAL A 356 -9.07 -4.67 10.20
N GLN A 357 -9.14 -5.86 9.65
CA GLN A 357 -9.84 -6.20 8.43
C GLN A 357 -11.14 -6.92 8.78
N ASN A 358 -12.25 -6.42 8.29
CA ASN A 358 -13.56 -7.04 8.43
C ASN A 358 -14.09 -7.48 7.07
N GLY A 359 -14.98 -8.47 7.08
CA GLY A 359 -15.82 -8.84 5.96
C GLY A 359 -15.45 -10.14 5.27
N PRO A 360 -16.31 -10.57 4.35
CA PRO A 360 -16.14 -11.82 3.63
C PRO A 360 -14.88 -11.80 2.78
N ASN A 361 -14.27 -12.96 2.63
CA ASN A 361 -13.21 -13.13 1.65
C ASN A 361 -13.84 -13.26 0.25
N PRO A 362 -13.54 -12.35 -0.69
CA PRO A 362 -14.11 -12.43 -2.03
C PRO A 362 -13.63 -13.65 -2.80
N SER A 363 -12.41 -14.08 -2.55
CA SER A 363 -11.79 -15.24 -3.19
C SER A 363 -11.29 -16.24 -2.16
N THR A 364 -11.21 -17.48 -2.54
CA THR A 364 -10.79 -18.57 -1.66
C THR A 364 -9.61 -19.31 -2.26
N ALA A 365 -8.45 -18.66 -2.25
CA ALA A 365 -7.20 -19.35 -2.54
C ALA A 365 -6.93 -20.52 -1.56
N GLU A 366 -7.57 -20.50 -0.39
CA GLU A 366 -7.42 -21.50 0.68
C GLU A 366 -8.57 -22.54 0.74
N THR A 367 -9.66 -22.37 -0.02
CA THR A 367 -10.83 -23.26 -0.01
C THR A 367 -11.29 -23.58 -1.44
N THR A 368 -12.15 -24.58 -1.60
CA THR A 368 -12.72 -24.90 -2.90
C THR A 368 -13.45 -23.70 -3.50
N VAL A 369 -13.27 -23.44 -4.79
CA VAL A 369 -13.83 -22.30 -5.55
C VAL A 369 -15.32 -22.09 -5.27
N SER A 370 -16.07 -23.17 -5.05
CA SER A 370 -17.51 -23.15 -4.77
C SER A 370 -17.95 -22.51 -3.45
N ASN A 371 -17.02 -22.15 -2.56
CA ASN A 371 -17.34 -21.47 -1.29
C ASN A 371 -17.01 -19.98 -1.32
N SER A 372 -16.55 -19.43 -2.46
CA SER A 372 -16.29 -18.01 -2.56
C SER A 372 -17.59 -17.22 -2.70
N LEU A 373 -17.61 -16.04 -2.10
CA LEU A 373 -18.74 -15.11 -2.26
C LEU A 373 -19.00 -14.84 -3.76
N MET A 374 -17.94 -14.62 -4.54
CA MET A 374 -18.07 -14.28 -5.96
C MET A 374 -18.63 -15.45 -6.79
N TYR A 375 -18.37 -16.69 -6.41
CA TYR A 375 -19.00 -17.84 -7.05
C TYR A 375 -20.53 -17.81 -6.91
N SER A 376 -21.04 -17.40 -5.74
CA SER A 376 -22.47 -17.23 -5.52
C SER A 376 -23.01 -15.97 -6.22
N VAL A 377 -22.25 -14.87 -6.24
CA VAL A 377 -22.63 -13.63 -6.95
C VAL A 377 -22.85 -13.88 -8.45
N TRP A 378 -21.96 -14.67 -9.07
CA TRP A 378 -22.06 -14.93 -10.51
C TRP A 378 -22.92 -16.14 -10.88
N GLY A 379 -23.26 -16.97 -9.91
CA GLY A 379 -23.93 -18.23 -10.21
C GLY A 379 -25.25 -18.44 -9.50
N TYR A 380 -25.61 -17.63 -8.50
CA TYR A 380 -26.91 -17.78 -7.84
C TYR A 380 -28.02 -17.32 -8.78
N ARG A 381 -29.16 -18.00 -8.72
CA ARG A 381 -30.28 -17.73 -9.65
C ARG A 381 -30.78 -16.30 -9.55
N PRO A 382 -31.12 -15.66 -10.67
CA PRO A 382 -31.62 -14.29 -10.70
C PRO A 382 -33.10 -14.16 -10.38
N VAL A 383 -33.87 -15.27 -10.37
CA VAL A 383 -35.33 -15.25 -10.17
C VAL A 383 -35.76 -16.50 -9.41
N SER A 384 -36.76 -16.37 -8.53
CA SER A 384 -37.42 -17.49 -7.89
C SER A 384 -38.48 -18.11 -8.80
N PRO A 385 -38.63 -19.46 -8.83
CA PRO A 385 -39.72 -20.12 -9.54
C PRO A 385 -41.10 -19.70 -9.05
N SER A 386 -41.27 -19.38 -7.77
CA SER A 386 -42.52 -18.89 -7.18
C SER A 386 -42.76 -17.39 -7.33
N GLY A 387 -41.77 -16.65 -7.87
CA GLY A 387 -41.78 -15.19 -7.89
C GLY A 387 -41.52 -14.57 -6.50
N SER A 388 -41.09 -15.35 -5.51
CA SER A 388 -40.76 -14.87 -4.17
C SER A 388 -39.54 -13.94 -4.17
N ASP A 389 -39.35 -13.15 -3.09
CA ASP A 389 -38.21 -12.26 -2.94
C ASP A 389 -36.98 -13.03 -2.48
N LEU A 390 -36.07 -13.30 -3.42
CA LEU A 390 -34.82 -14.00 -3.15
C LEU A 390 -33.88 -13.27 -2.18
N LEU A 391 -34.08 -11.98 -1.90
CA LEU A 391 -33.30 -11.24 -0.90
C LEU A 391 -33.63 -11.68 0.53
N ALA A 392 -34.81 -12.20 0.77
CA ALA A 392 -35.28 -12.57 2.10
C ALA A 392 -34.79 -13.97 2.54
N GLU A 393 -34.47 -14.85 1.60
CA GLU A 393 -34.17 -16.25 1.85
C GLU A 393 -32.71 -16.58 1.48
N LEU A 394 -32.07 -17.41 2.32
CA LEU A 394 -30.71 -17.87 2.05
C LEU A 394 -30.66 -18.87 0.89
N TYR A 395 -31.69 -19.68 0.77
CA TYR A 395 -31.91 -20.65 -0.29
C TYR A 395 -33.31 -20.47 -0.86
N ASP A 396 -33.46 -20.75 -2.12
CA ASP A 396 -34.78 -20.89 -2.70
C ASP A 396 -35.31 -22.27 -2.37
N SER A 397 -36.32 -22.33 -1.51
CA SER A 397 -36.95 -23.58 -1.05
C SER A 397 -37.66 -24.36 -2.16
N ASP A 398 -37.95 -23.71 -3.28
CA ASP A 398 -38.68 -24.29 -4.39
C ASP A 398 -37.80 -25.16 -5.29
N VAL A 399 -36.48 -25.10 -5.13
CA VAL A 399 -35.52 -25.84 -5.96
C VAL A 399 -34.72 -26.82 -5.11
N ASP A 400 -34.49 -28.01 -5.67
CA ASP A 400 -33.69 -29.04 -5.03
C ASP A 400 -32.23 -28.61 -4.86
N MET A 401 -31.83 -28.36 -3.61
CA MET A 401 -30.49 -27.94 -3.26
C MET A 401 -29.40 -28.98 -3.48
N SER A 402 -29.76 -30.23 -3.73
CA SER A 402 -28.77 -31.28 -4.00
C SER A 402 -27.94 -30.99 -5.25
N ASN A 403 -28.49 -30.21 -6.18
CA ASN A 403 -27.87 -29.87 -7.46
C ASN A 403 -27.39 -28.42 -7.53
N ASP A 404 -27.82 -27.53 -6.63
CA ASP A 404 -27.39 -26.14 -6.59
C ASP A 404 -26.78 -25.79 -5.21
N TYR A 405 -25.47 -25.68 -5.17
CA TYR A 405 -24.71 -25.35 -3.96
C TYR A 405 -24.62 -23.86 -3.67
N ARG A 406 -25.21 -23.03 -4.53
CA ARG A 406 -25.16 -21.58 -4.44
C ARG A 406 -26.24 -21.09 -3.50
N PHE A 407 -26.01 -19.98 -2.88
CA PHE A 407 -26.91 -19.36 -1.90
C PHE A 407 -26.87 -17.86 -2.07
N ASN A 408 -27.86 -17.20 -1.50
CA ASN A 408 -27.99 -15.76 -1.53
C ASN A 408 -26.70 -15.08 -1.05
N PRO A 409 -25.96 -14.41 -1.96
CA PRO A 409 -24.65 -13.82 -1.61
C PRO A 409 -24.78 -12.62 -0.69
N VAL A 410 -25.91 -11.89 -0.74
CA VAL A 410 -26.16 -10.71 0.10
C VAL A 410 -26.36 -11.11 1.54
N LEU A 411 -27.23 -12.10 1.81
CA LEU A 411 -27.45 -12.59 3.15
C LEU A 411 -26.20 -13.20 3.73
N SER A 412 -25.49 -14.03 2.96
CA SER A 412 -24.24 -14.62 3.40
C SER A 412 -23.20 -13.54 3.75
N ALA A 413 -23.01 -12.56 2.89
CA ALA A 413 -22.05 -11.47 3.13
C ALA A 413 -22.41 -10.61 4.34
N LYS A 414 -23.71 -10.39 4.61
CA LYS A 414 -24.16 -9.59 5.76
C LYS A 414 -24.08 -10.35 7.09
N ASN A 415 -24.27 -11.66 7.09
CA ASN A 415 -24.36 -12.46 8.29
C ASN A 415 -23.08 -13.21 8.65
N GLU A 416 -22.13 -13.27 7.73
CA GLU A 416 -20.79 -13.81 8.00
C GLU A 416 -19.97 -12.78 8.80
N PHE A 417 -19.66 -13.12 10.05
CA PHE A 417 -18.72 -12.34 10.83
C PHE A 417 -17.31 -12.90 10.62
N ARG A 418 -16.46 -12.08 10.01
CA ARG A 418 -15.04 -12.39 9.83
C ARG A 418 -14.22 -11.16 10.14
N ARG A 419 -13.29 -11.30 11.09
CA ARG A 419 -12.37 -10.24 11.49
C ARG A 419 -10.95 -10.79 11.60
N THR A 420 -10.02 -10.11 10.96
CA THR A 420 -8.58 -10.36 11.13
C THR A 420 -7.93 -9.12 11.72
N THR A 421 -7.38 -9.25 12.91
CA THR A 421 -6.57 -8.20 13.56
C THR A 421 -5.10 -8.59 13.46
N THR A 422 -4.28 -7.72 12.88
CA THR A 422 -2.83 -7.92 12.81
C THR A 422 -2.14 -6.75 13.49
N ASN A 423 -1.48 -7.01 14.61
CA ASN A 423 -0.65 -6.06 15.31
C ASN A 423 0.82 -6.33 14.98
N HIS A 424 1.57 -5.28 14.72
CA HIS A 424 2.98 -5.33 14.44
C HIS A 424 3.70 -4.28 15.28
N LEU A 425 4.76 -4.69 15.98
CA LEU A 425 5.66 -3.80 16.71
C LEU A 425 7.09 -4.14 16.33
N GLN A 426 7.83 -3.15 15.88
CA GLN A 426 9.26 -3.24 15.65
C GLN A 426 9.94 -2.13 16.44
N ALA A 427 10.93 -2.47 17.25
CA ALA A 427 11.71 -1.52 18.02
C ALA A 427 13.20 -1.88 17.94
N ASN A 428 14.03 -0.90 17.68
CA ASN A 428 15.45 -1.07 17.47
C ASN A 428 16.23 0.02 18.23
N LEU A 429 17.33 -0.39 18.83
CA LEU A 429 18.28 0.48 19.51
C LEU A 429 19.70 0.17 19.01
N GLY A 430 20.39 1.18 18.51
CA GLY A 430 21.76 1.07 18.05
C GLY A 430 22.69 2.03 18.78
N VAL A 431 23.91 1.58 19.03
CA VAL A 431 24.99 2.40 19.54
C VAL A 431 26.20 2.22 18.63
N GLU A 432 26.71 3.33 18.10
CA GLU A 432 27.96 3.38 17.35
C GLU A 432 29.01 4.11 18.19
N TRP A 433 30.15 3.48 18.40
CA TRP A 433 31.27 4.03 19.15
C TRP A 433 32.55 3.96 18.33
N GLU A 434 33.09 5.11 17.96
CA GLU A 434 34.42 5.24 17.41
C GLU A 434 35.44 5.17 18.54
N ILE A 435 36.02 3.97 18.74
CA ILE A 435 36.94 3.69 19.81
C ILE A 435 38.26 4.47 19.66
N ILE A 436 38.80 4.44 18.44
CA ILE A 436 39.93 5.22 17.95
C ILE A 436 39.61 5.64 16.50
N LYS A 437 40.37 6.57 15.94
CA LYS A 437 40.21 7.00 14.55
C LYS A 437 40.26 5.80 13.61
N ASN A 438 39.21 5.64 12.77
CA ASN A 438 39.03 4.54 11.82
C ASN A 438 38.77 3.15 12.45
N LEU A 439 38.44 3.06 13.74
CA LEU A 439 37.97 1.83 14.37
C LEU A 439 36.64 2.09 15.05
N LYS A 440 35.57 1.53 14.51
CA LYS A 440 34.21 1.72 14.99
C LYS A 440 33.61 0.40 15.49
N PHE A 441 33.06 0.43 16.68
CA PHE A 441 32.22 -0.61 17.22
C PHE A 441 30.77 -0.19 17.10
N LYS A 442 29.94 -1.04 16.50
CA LYS A 442 28.50 -0.84 16.42
C LYS A 442 27.80 -2.03 17.04
N THR A 443 26.90 -1.76 17.97
CA THR A 443 25.98 -2.75 18.54
C THR A 443 24.55 -2.33 18.23
N THR A 444 23.73 -3.32 17.89
CA THR A 444 22.33 -3.10 17.57
C THR A 444 21.48 -4.16 18.24
N ALA A 445 20.47 -3.75 18.98
CA ALA A 445 19.45 -4.63 19.56
C ALA A 445 18.12 -4.34 18.87
N GLY A 446 17.42 -5.38 18.46
CA GLY A 446 16.14 -5.30 17.77
C GLY A 446 15.10 -6.25 18.33
N TYR A 447 13.86 -5.82 18.35
CA TYR A 447 12.68 -6.60 18.66
C TYR A 447 11.65 -6.45 17.55
N THR A 448 11.09 -7.56 17.09
CA THR A 448 9.94 -7.57 16.17
C THR A 448 8.88 -8.52 16.70
N GLY A 449 7.70 -8.00 17.00
CA GLY A 449 6.52 -8.74 17.40
C GLY A 449 5.43 -8.62 16.34
N ARG A 450 4.79 -9.75 16.01
CA ARG A 450 3.61 -9.82 15.16
C ARG A 450 2.57 -10.71 15.80
N ASP A 451 1.36 -10.18 15.99
CA ASP A 451 0.21 -10.90 16.50
C ASP A 451 -0.89 -10.87 15.45
N ILE A 452 -1.38 -12.05 15.07
CA ILE A 452 -2.52 -12.21 14.17
C ILE A 452 -3.63 -12.91 14.92
N LYS A 453 -4.79 -12.26 15.00
CA LYS A 453 -6.00 -12.85 15.55
C LYS A 453 -7.06 -12.91 14.44
N ARG A 454 -7.53 -14.11 14.12
CA ARG A 454 -8.65 -14.35 13.19
C ARG A 454 -9.85 -14.81 13.97
N GLU A 455 -10.96 -14.16 13.78
CA GLU A 455 -12.25 -14.42 14.42
C GLU A 455 -13.27 -14.62 13.32
N GLU A 456 -13.96 -15.75 13.34
CA GLU A 456 -15.02 -16.08 12.39
C GLU A 456 -16.23 -16.61 13.15
N PHE A 457 -17.41 -16.18 12.75
CA PHE A 457 -18.66 -16.72 13.21
C PHE A 457 -19.62 -16.88 12.04
N ASN A 458 -20.16 -18.08 11.89
CA ASN A 458 -21.10 -18.44 10.85
C ASN A 458 -22.43 -18.80 11.49
N GLY A 459 -23.40 -17.89 11.39
CA GLY A 459 -24.76 -18.09 11.84
C GLY A 459 -25.60 -18.91 10.83
N SER A 460 -26.83 -19.18 11.17
CA SER A 460 -27.76 -19.97 10.32
C SER A 460 -28.04 -19.33 8.96
N GLN A 461 -27.84 -18.04 8.80
CA GLN A 461 -28.02 -17.28 7.56
C GLN A 461 -26.72 -17.15 6.72
N THR A 462 -25.78 -18.07 6.91
CA THR A 462 -24.55 -18.14 6.12
C THR A 462 -24.45 -19.48 5.42
N SER A 463 -23.70 -19.53 4.33
CA SER A 463 -23.47 -20.78 3.58
C SER A 463 -22.92 -21.92 4.42
N THR A 464 -22.02 -21.59 5.35
CA THR A 464 -21.31 -22.58 6.18
C THR A 464 -22.12 -22.95 7.44
N GLY A 465 -22.89 -22.02 7.96
CA GLY A 465 -23.62 -22.20 9.22
C GLY A 465 -25.05 -22.71 9.06
N ASN A 466 -25.60 -22.69 7.85
CA ASN A 466 -26.96 -23.18 7.60
C ASN A 466 -27.05 -24.69 7.75
N THR A 467 -28.07 -25.18 8.47
CA THR A 467 -28.27 -26.60 8.80
C THR A 467 -29.24 -27.31 7.85
N HIS A 468 -29.53 -26.74 6.69
CA HIS A 468 -30.43 -27.38 5.71
C HIS A 468 -29.91 -28.77 5.35
N PRO A 469 -30.77 -29.82 5.34
CA PRO A 469 -30.35 -31.21 5.11
C PRO A 469 -29.60 -31.44 3.79
N SER A 470 -29.93 -30.68 2.76
CA SER A 470 -29.27 -30.78 1.44
C SER A 470 -27.89 -30.06 1.42
N ASN A 471 -27.55 -29.28 2.41
CA ASN A 471 -26.26 -28.61 2.50
C ASN A 471 -25.19 -29.54 3.08
N THR A 472 -24.61 -30.37 2.26
CA THR A 472 -23.55 -31.33 2.65
C THR A 472 -22.26 -30.65 3.13
N ARG A 473 -22.14 -29.35 2.98
CA ARG A 473 -20.99 -28.52 3.42
C ARG A 473 -21.23 -27.80 4.72
N SER A 474 -22.46 -27.84 5.23
CA SER A 474 -22.81 -27.22 6.47
C SER A 474 -22.03 -27.83 7.64
N LYS A 475 -21.49 -26.96 8.46
CA LYS A 475 -20.91 -27.32 9.76
C LYS A 475 -21.87 -27.01 10.90
N GLY A 476 -23.10 -26.56 10.58
CA GLY A 476 -24.00 -25.92 11.52
C GLY A 476 -23.46 -24.57 11.98
N ILE A 477 -24.18 -23.94 12.92
CA ILE A 477 -23.70 -22.68 13.54
C ILE A 477 -22.33 -22.95 14.17
N ASN A 478 -21.31 -22.21 13.74
CA ASN A 478 -19.94 -22.48 14.17
C ASN A 478 -19.16 -21.18 14.37
N ALA A 479 -18.13 -21.25 15.21
CA ALA A 479 -17.19 -20.17 15.43
C ALA A 479 -15.77 -20.69 15.33
N PHE A 480 -14.87 -19.85 14.87
CA PHE A 480 -13.45 -20.15 14.74
C PHE A 480 -12.64 -18.99 15.30
N LEU A 481 -11.69 -19.32 16.18
CA LEU A 481 -10.71 -18.39 16.70
C LEU A 481 -9.32 -18.97 16.48
N ARG A 482 -8.48 -18.20 15.76
CA ARG A 482 -7.06 -18.52 15.58
C ARG A 482 -6.23 -17.34 16.02
N GLN A 483 -5.25 -17.63 16.86
CA GLN A 483 -4.24 -16.65 17.27
C GLN A 483 -2.85 -17.19 16.91
N GLN A 484 -2.04 -16.33 16.32
CA GLN A 484 -0.66 -16.62 15.98
C GLN A 484 0.23 -15.49 16.45
N GLU A 485 1.24 -15.82 17.23
CA GLU A 485 2.22 -14.87 17.74
C GLU A 485 3.60 -15.21 17.18
N THR A 486 4.30 -14.18 16.73
CA THR A 486 5.69 -14.29 16.28
C THR A 486 6.51 -13.25 17.02
N ARG A 487 7.63 -13.68 17.60
CA ARG A 487 8.57 -12.83 18.33
C ARG A 487 9.96 -13.08 17.83
N ASN A 488 10.62 -12.05 17.33
CA ASN A 488 12.00 -12.10 16.84
C ASN A 488 12.85 -11.13 17.63
N TYR A 489 14.02 -11.57 18.03
CA TYR A 489 15.03 -10.76 18.71
C TYR A 489 16.29 -10.75 17.87
N LEU A 490 16.89 -9.58 17.72
CA LEU A 490 18.13 -9.39 16.99
C LEU A 490 19.14 -8.75 17.92
N ASN A 491 20.37 -9.28 17.93
CA ASN A 491 21.52 -8.59 18.46
C ASN A 491 22.68 -8.76 17.47
N GLU A 492 23.20 -7.64 16.99
CA GLU A 492 24.32 -7.61 16.05
C GLU A 492 25.43 -6.73 16.60
N ASN A 493 26.64 -7.22 16.51
CA ASN A 493 27.84 -6.51 16.94
C ASN A 493 28.84 -6.52 15.81
N THR A 494 29.32 -5.36 15.41
CA THR A 494 30.28 -5.21 14.31
C THR A 494 31.46 -4.35 14.75
N LEU A 495 32.65 -4.71 14.28
CA LEU A 495 33.86 -3.92 14.42
C LEU A 495 34.39 -3.62 13.00
N SER A 496 34.52 -2.37 12.63
CA SER A 496 34.90 -1.92 11.30
C SER A 496 35.98 -0.86 11.35
#